data_844c7ed8df6919db6a9b46218c07d949
#
_entry.id   844c7ed8df6919db6a9b46218c07d949
#
_cell.length_a   1.000
_cell.length_b   1.000
_cell.length_c   1.000
_cell.angle_alpha   90.00
_cell.angle_beta   90.00
_cell.angle_gamma   90.00
#
_symmetry.space_group_name_H-M   'P 1'
#
loop_
_entity.id
_entity.type
_entity.pdbx_description
1 polymer ?
#
loop_
_entity_poly.entity_id
_entity_poly.type
_entity_poly.pdbx_seq_one_letter_code
_entity_poly.pdbx_strand_id
1 'polypeptide(L)'
;EGILEAIPVRATFLDEVSWDIPHQNWGVREWDADFRAMKNMGINTVVLIRAGLGRWIAAPFECLLESEEVYYPPVDLVEMFLTLADKYGMAFYFGMYDSGKYWQEGLFRREIDLNLKLIDEVWARYGHHKSFQGWYLSQEISRRTKNMSRIYAEVGRHAKAVSGGLKTMISPYIHGIKTDQVMAGDKALSVEEHRREWNEILGNVAGAVDILAFQDGQVDYRELYDYLVVNKALADKYGMESWTNIESFDRDMPI
;
A
#
# COMPACT_ATOMS: atom_id res chain seq x y z
N GLU A 1 35.66 5.14 -13.07
CA GLU A 1 34.51 5.66 -12.32
C GLU A 1 33.29 5.47 -13.20
N GLY A 2 32.54 4.36 -12.99
CA GLY A 2 31.30 4.11 -13.70
C GLY A 2 30.24 5.11 -13.19
N ILE A 3 29.67 5.89 -14.09
CA ILE A 3 28.47 6.68 -13.77
C ILE A 3 27.39 5.68 -13.44
N LEU A 4 26.98 5.62 -12.16
CA LEU A 4 25.81 4.85 -11.77
C LEU A 4 24.61 5.48 -12.49
N GLU A 5 24.03 4.75 -13.43
CA GLU A 5 22.83 5.20 -14.10
C GLU A 5 21.70 5.28 -13.06
N ALA A 6 21.14 6.46 -12.87
CA ALA A 6 20.09 6.67 -11.88
C ALA A 6 18.84 5.85 -12.26
N ILE A 7 18.37 5.01 -11.36
CA ILE A 7 17.12 4.27 -11.56
C ILE A 7 15.97 5.27 -11.31
N PRO A 8 15.12 5.55 -12.31
CA PRO A 8 14.05 6.52 -12.14
C PRO A 8 12.95 5.97 -11.22
N VAL A 9 12.36 6.85 -10.41
CA VAL A 9 11.14 6.53 -9.65
C VAL A 9 9.99 6.29 -10.63
N ARG A 10 9.31 5.15 -10.50
CA ARG A 10 8.25 4.72 -11.41
C ARG A 10 6.87 4.75 -10.80
N ALA A 11 6.77 4.72 -9.48
CA ALA A 11 5.51 4.68 -8.77
C ALA A 11 5.50 5.68 -7.61
N THR A 12 4.31 6.14 -7.22
CA THR A 12 4.10 6.94 -6.02
C THR A 12 2.79 6.57 -5.34
N PHE A 13 2.72 6.80 -4.04
CA PHE A 13 1.48 6.69 -3.28
C PHE A 13 0.72 8.01 -3.32
N LEU A 14 -0.62 7.91 -3.33
CA LEU A 14 -1.56 9.03 -3.17
C LEU A 14 -2.31 8.86 -1.85
N ASP A 15 -2.44 9.92 -1.08
CA ASP A 15 -3.20 9.93 0.15
C ASP A 15 -3.98 11.24 0.34
N GLU A 16 -5.26 11.12 0.60
CA GLU A 16 -6.17 12.23 0.90
C GLU A 16 -7.06 11.95 2.12
N VAL A 17 -6.88 10.81 2.77
CA VAL A 17 -7.77 10.41 3.87
C VAL A 17 -7.05 10.07 5.17
N SER A 18 -5.73 9.88 5.17
CA SER A 18 -4.98 9.60 6.40
C SER A 18 -4.85 10.87 7.24
N TRP A 19 -5.32 10.81 8.48
CA TRP A 19 -5.38 11.94 9.40
C TRP A 19 -4.01 12.48 9.85
N ASP A 20 -2.97 11.67 9.72
CA ASP A 20 -1.58 11.94 10.13
C ASP A 20 -0.71 12.51 8.99
N ILE A 21 -1.29 12.71 7.82
CA ILE A 21 -0.61 13.30 6.67
C ILE A 21 -1.27 14.66 6.35
N PRO A 22 -0.48 15.72 6.12
CA PRO A 22 -1.03 16.99 5.69
C PRO A 22 -1.82 16.85 4.38
N HIS A 23 -3.05 17.29 4.37
CA HIS A 23 -3.89 17.32 3.17
C HIS A 23 -3.70 18.63 2.42
N GLN A 24 -3.55 18.53 1.11
CA GLN A 24 -3.51 19.70 0.25
C GLN A 24 -4.90 20.30 0.02
N ASN A 25 -5.94 19.53 0.30
CA ASN A 25 -7.33 19.91 0.02
C ASN A 25 -7.55 20.32 -1.43
N TRP A 26 -6.96 19.55 -2.34
CA TRP A 26 -6.98 19.81 -3.77
C TRP A 26 -8.28 19.34 -4.41
N GLY A 27 -8.70 20.11 -5.44
CA GLY A 27 -9.75 19.69 -6.35
C GLY A 27 -9.20 19.02 -7.62
N VAL A 28 -10.11 18.72 -8.54
CA VAL A 28 -9.77 18.05 -9.83
C VAL A 28 -8.69 18.79 -10.61
N ARG A 29 -8.68 20.11 -10.58
CA ARG A 29 -7.73 20.93 -11.32
C ARG A 29 -6.31 20.79 -10.81
N GLU A 30 -6.14 20.79 -9.51
CA GLU A 30 -4.84 20.65 -8.85
C GLU A 30 -4.31 19.24 -9.03
N TRP A 31 -5.15 18.23 -8.85
CA TRP A 31 -4.79 16.83 -9.09
C TRP A 31 -4.45 16.56 -10.56
N ASP A 32 -5.17 17.16 -11.51
CA ASP A 32 -4.83 17.05 -12.94
C ASP A 32 -3.43 17.60 -13.24
N ALA A 33 -3.08 18.73 -12.62
CA ALA A 33 -1.74 19.30 -12.75
C ALA A 33 -0.67 18.40 -12.14
N ASP A 34 -0.95 17.78 -10.99
CA ASP A 34 -0.04 16.87 -10.32
C ASP A 34 0.18 15.57 -11.11
N PHE A 35 -0.90 14.94 -11.60
CA PHE A 35 -0.79 13.76 -12.47
C PHE A 35 0.04 14.04 -13.72
N ARG A 36 -0.14 15.20 -14.32
CA ARG A 36 0.68 15.63 -15.46
C ARG A 36 2.15 15.80 -15.07
N ALA A 37 2.42 16.38 -13.92
CA ALA A 37 3.80 16.53 -13.40
C ALA A 37 4.45 15.18 -13.14
N MET A 38 3.75 14.27 -12.46
CA MET A 38 4.20 12.89 -12.22
C MET A 38 4.52 12.18 -13.55
N LYS A 39 3.63 12.27 -14.53
CA LYS A 39 3.86 11.69 -15.86
C LYS A 39 5.10 12.24 -16.53
N ASN A 40 5.33 13.55 -16.46
CA ASN A 40 6.52 14.20 -17.03
C ASN A 40 7.81 13.78 -16.33
N MET A 41 7.75 13.42 -15.06
CA MET A 41 8.88 12.88 -14.29
C MET A 41 9.16 11.40 -14.59
N GLY A 42 8.31 10.73 -15.36
CA GLY A 42 8.45 9.31 -15.69
C GLY A 42 7.74 8.36 -14.73
N ILE A 43 6.93 8.87 -13.80
CA ILE A 43 6.05 8.05 -12.96
C ILE A 43 4.93 7.51 -13.85
N ASN A 44 4.73 6.20 -13.82
CA ASN A 44 3.74 5.51 -14.63
C ASN A 44 2.74 4.69 -13.80
N THR A 45 2.88 4.71 -12.47
CA THR A 45 2.04 3.96 -11.54
C THR A 45 1.71 4.83 -10.34
N VAL A 46 0.44 4.88 -9.98
CA VAL A 46 -0.05 5.52 -8.77
C VAL A 46 -0.76 4.50 -7.89
N VAL A 47 -0.53 4.59 -6.60
CA VAL A 47 -1.11 3.69 -5.61
C VAL A 47 -1.94 4.51 -4.64
N LEU A 48 -3.25 4.32 -4.62
CA LEU A 48 -4.08 4.86 -3.55
C LEU A 48 -3.72 4.13 -2.26
N ILE A 49 -3.17 4.82 -1.28
CA ILE A 49 -2.64 4.18 -0.07
C ILE A 49 -3.72 3.41 0.69
N ARG A 50 -4.94 3.97 0.72
CA ARG A 50 -6.11 3.30 1.31
C ARG A 50 -7.42 3.91 0.84
N ALA A 51 -8.44 3.07 0.71
CA ALA A 51 -9.82 3.49 0.44
C ALA A 51 -10.42 4.27 1.62
N GLY A 52 -9.89 4.02 2.81
CA GLY A 52 -10.26 4.71 4.03
C GLY A 52 -9.42 4.29 5.21
N LEU A 53 -9.35 5.18 6.20
CA LEU A 53 -8.72 4.96 7.50
C LEU A 53 -9.70 5.36 8.60
N GLY A 54 -10.12 4.37 9.39
CA GLY A 54 -11.10 4.58 10.43
C GLY A 54 -12.39 5.21 9.89
N ARG A 55 -12.68 6.45 10.28
CA ARG A 55 -13.90 7.16 9.86
C ARG A 55 -13.81 7.86 8.50
N TRP A 56 -12.63 8.03 7.93
CA TRP A 56 -12.44 8.78 6.69
C TRP A 56 -12.31 7.83 5.51
N ILE A 57 -13.17 7.98 4.51
CA ILE A 57 -13.17 7.15 3.30
C ILE A 57 -13.10 8.02 2.04
N ALA A 58 -12.47 7.51 0.98
CA ALA A 58 -12.18 8.25 -0.24
C ALA A 58 -13.38 8.42 -1.17
N ALA A 59 -14.41 7.61 -1.00
CA ALA A 59 -15.64 7.65 -1.80
C ALA A 59 -16.80 7.07 -0.99
N PRO A 60 -18.07 7.31 -1.38
CA PRO A 60 -19.24 6.78 -0.68
C PRO A 60 -19.42 5.28 -0.97
N PHE A 61 -18.65 4.44 -0.28
CA PHE A 61 -18.78 2.99 -0.36
C PHE A 61 -19.97 2.52 0.48
N GLU A 62 -20.98 1.94 -0.17
CA GLU A 62 -22.23 1.51 0.48
C GLU A 62 -21.95 0.51 1.61
N CYS A 63 -21.08 -0.48 1.36
CA CYS A 63 -20.74 -1.50 2.36
C CYS A 63 -20.12 -0.93 3.64
N LEU A 64 -19.39 0.19 3.54
CA LEU A 64 -18.81 0.88 4.71
C LEU A 64 -19.84 1.80 5.37
N LEU A 65 -20.65 2.50 4.60
CA LEU A 65 -21.74 3.35 5.11
C LEU A 65 -22.79 2.57 5.90
N GLU A 66 -23.07 1.32 5.51
CA GLU A 66 -23.99 0.43 6.22
C GLU A 66 -23.39 -0.18 7.50
N SER A 67 -22.08 -0.34 7.55
CA SER A 67 -21.40 -1.14 8.58
C SER A 67 -20.66 -0.31 9.61
N GLU A 68 -20.25 0.90 9.25
CA GLU A 68 -19.37 1.77 10.04
C GLU A 68 -19.88 3.22 10.03
N GLU A 69 -19.51 3.98 11.06
CA GLU A 69 -19.72 5.43 11.08
C GLU A 69 -18.58 6.10 10.31
N VAL A 70 -18.81 6.42 9.04
CA VAL A 70 -17.78 6.97 8.15
C VAL A 70 -18.21 8.27 7.49
N TYR A 71 -17.22 9.07 7.09
CA TYR A 71 -17.36 10.33 6.38
C TYR A 71 -16.59 10.29 5.07
N TYR A 72 -17.14 10.86 4.02
CA TYR A 72 -16.54 10.93 2.71
C TYR A 72 -16.56 12.36 2.16
N PRO A 73 -15.61 12.72 1.28
CA PRO A 73 -15.59 14.03 0.65
C PRO A 73 -16.74 14.19 -0.36
N PRO A 74 -17.12 15.44 -0.71
CA PRO A 74 -18.17 15.69 -1.69
C PRO A 74 -17.81 15.22 -3.12
N VAL A 75 -16.52 14.92 -3.36
CA VAL A 75 -16.00 14.37 -4.62
C VAL A 75 -15.64 12.91 -4.40
N ASP A 76 -16.02 12.04 -5.33
CA ASP A 76 -15.54 10.68 -5.39
C ASP A 76 -14.06 10.71 -5.82
N LEU A 77 -13.16 10.57 -4.84
CA LEU A 77 -11.72 10.63 -5.10
C LEU A 77 -11.23 9.44 -5.93
N VAL A 78 -11.86 8.28 -5.79
CA VAL A 78 -11.47 7.07 -6.54
C VAL A 78 -11.78 7.25 -8.03
N GLU A 79 -12.99 7.70 -8.36
CA GLU A 79 -13.38 7.99 -9.73
C GLU A 79 -12.49 9.07 -10.33
N MET A 80 -12.20 10.12 -9.56
CA MET A 80 -11.33 11.21 -10.00
C MET A 80 -9.90 10.71 -10.33
N PHE A 81 -9.29 9.95 -9.43
CA PHE A 81 -7.92 9.44 -9.63
C PHE A 81 -7.85 8.44 -10.79
N LEU A 82 -8.84 7.57 -10.93
CA LEU A 82 -8.92 6.63 -12.06
C LEU A 82 -9.11 7.35 -13.39
N THR A 83 -9.97 8.37 -13.43
CA THR A 83 -10.15 9.20 -14.62
C THR A 83 -8.84 9.90 -15.02
N LEU A 84 -8.11 10.45 -14.05
CA LEU A 84 -6.81 11.07 -14.29
C LEU A 84 -5.74 10.06 -14.71
N ALA A 85 -5.71 8.88 -14.08
CA ALA A 85 -4.81 7.81 -14.46
C ALA A 85 -5.08 7.30 -15.89
N ASP A 86 -6.35 7.15 -16.29
CA ASP A 86 -6.74 6.84 -17.66
C ASP A 86 -6.26 7.92 -18.64
N LYS A 87 -6.47 9.20 -18.29
CA LYS A 87 -6.07 10.35 -19.12
C LYS A 87 -4.57 10.38 -19.39
N TYR A 88 -3.74 10.08 -18.39
CA TYR A 88 -2.30 10.14 -18.49
C TYR A 88 -1.64 8.79 -18.81
N GLY A 89 -2.42 7.72 -18.98
CA GLY A 89 -1.94 6.37 -19.27
C GLY A 89 -1.05 5.83 -18.15
N MET A 90 -1.49 5.97 -16.91
CA MET A 90 -0.81 5.48 -15.71
C MET A 90 -1.55 4.26 -15.16
N ALA A 91 -0.81 3.31 -14.59
CA ALA A 91 -1.42 2.23 -13.83
C ALA A 91 -1.91 2.74 -12.46
N PHE A 92 -3.05 2.25 -12.01
CA PHE A 92 -3.62 2.56 -10.71
C PHE A 92 -3.80 1.29 -9.88
N TYR A 93 -3.32 1.33 -8.63
CA TYR A 93 -3.51 0.28 -7.64
C TYR A 93 -4.44 0.80 -6.54
N PHE A 94 -5.53 0.09 -6.32
CA PHE A 94 -6.53 0.49 -5.32
C PHE A 94 -6.14 -0.03 -3.93
N GLY A 95 -5.98 0.86 -2.95
CA GLY A 95 -5.72 0.53 -1.55
C GLY A 95 -6.99 0.17 -0.79
N MET A 96 -6.89 -0.84 0.08
CA MET A 96 -8.00 -1.35 0.88
C MET A 96 -8.40 -0.40 2.01
N TYR A 97 -9.51 -0.73 2.67
CA TYR A 97 -9.94 -0.05 3.89
C TYR A 97 -9.15 -0.57 5.09
N ASP A 98 -8.62 0.35 5.89
CA ASP A 98 -8.03 0.09 7.19
C ASP A 98 -8.95 0.64 8.28
N SER A 99 -9.54 -0.23 9.07
CA SER A 99 -10.42 0.20 10.17
C SER A 99 -9.69 0.99 11.26
N GLY A 100 -8.36 0.87 11.33
CA GLY A 100 -7.52 1.44 12.39
C GLY A 100 -7.74 0.79 13.77
N LYS A 101 -8.57 -0.25 13.86
CA LYS A 101 -8.95 -0.87 15.15
C LYS A 101 -9.08 -2.39 15.09
N TYR A 102 -9.90 -2.95 14.20
CA TYR A 102 -10.29 -4.36 14.26
C TYR A 102 -9.11 -5.32 14.19
N TRP A 103 -8.21 -5.12 13.26
CA TRP A 103 -7.04 -5.98 13.13
C TRP A 103 -6.03 -5.76 14.29
N GLN A 104 -5.95 -4.55 14.84
CA GLN A 104 -5.12 -4.26 16.02
C GLN A 104 -5.69 -4.90 17.29
N GLU A 105 -7.02 -4.99 17.40
CA GLU A 105 -7.73 -5.63 18.49
C GLU A 105 -7.87 -7.16 18.34
N GLY A 106 -7.33 -7.73 17.28
CA GLY A 106 -7.43 -9.17 17.00
C GLY A 106 -8.74 -9.61 16.35
N LEU A 107 -9.61 -8.67 15.94
CA LEU A 107 -10.87 -8.93 15.27
C LEU A 107 -10.67 -9.09 13.75
N PHE A 108 -9.71 -9.91 13.35
CA PHE A 108 -9.26 -10.07 11.96
C PHE A 108 -10.40 -10.43 11.01
N ARG A 109 -11.37 -11.25 11.45
CA ARG A 109 -12.49 -11.64 10.59
C ARG A 109 -13.32 -10.45 10.16
N ARG A 110 -13.56 -9.50 11.05
CA ARG A 110 -14.33 -8.30 10.73
C ARG A 110 -13.59 -7.40 9.73
N GLU A 111 -12.30 -7.20 9.91
CA GLU A 111 -11.45 -6.47 8.96
C GLU A 111 -11.49 -7.11 7.57
N ILE A 112 -11.36 -8.44 7.52
CA ILE A 112 -11.41 -9.20 6.28
C ILE A 112 -12.79 -9.06 5.63
N ASP A 113 -13.88 -9.31 6.35
CA ASP A 113 -15.24 -9.29 5.78
C ASP A 113 -15.63 -7.93 5.21
N LEU A 114 -15.21 -6.83 5.86
CA LEU A 114 -15.39 -5.49 5.32
C LEU A 114 -14.66 -5.31 3.98
N ASN A 115 -13.41 -5.75 3.91
CA ASN A 115 -12.62 -5.62 2.69
C ASN A 115 -13.09 -6.53 1.56
N LEU A 116 -13.61 -7.72 1.85
CA LEU A 116 -14.20 -8.58 0.80
C LEU A 116 -15.40 -7.89 0.14
N LYS A 117 -16.31 -7.33 0.94
CA LYS A 117 -17.45 -6.55 0.42
C LYS A 117 -17.01 -5.32 -0.36
N LEU A 118 -16.00 -4.60 0.16
CA LEU A 118 -15.45 -3.43 -0.52
C LEU A 118 -14.87 -3.79 -1.89
N ILE A 119 -14.14 -4.89 -2.00
CA ILE A 119 -13.59 -5.36 -3.28
C ILE A 119 -14.70 -5.60 -4.29
N ASP A 120 -15.77 -6.29 -3.89
CA ASP A 120 -16.90 -6.59 -4.78
C ASP A 120 -17.56 -5.29 -5.30
N GLU A 121 -17.81 -4.34 -4.39
CA GLU A 121 -18.39 -3.03 -4.74
C GLU A 121 -17.47 -2.21 -5.64
N VAL A 122 -16.19 -2.12 -5.28
CA VAL A 122 -15.19 -1.35 -6.02
C VAL A 122 -15.00 -1.90 -7.42
N TRP A 123 -14.90 -3.22 -7.55
CA TRP A 123 -14.73 -3.82 -8.87
C TRP A 123 -15.97 -3.63 -9.77
N ALA A 124 -17.15 -3.79 -9.21
CA ALA A 124 -18.39 -3.53 -9.94
C ALA A 124 -18.51 -2.06 -10.40
N ARG A 125 -18.04 -1.13 -9.57
CA ARG A 125 -18.16 0.32 -9.83
C ARG A 125 -17.04 0.86 -10.72
N TYR A 126 -15.79 0.48 -10.47
CA TYR A 126 -14.62 1.09 -11.09
C TYR A 126 -13.79 0.16 -11.97
N GLY A 127 -14.09 -1.13 -12.02
CA GLY A 127 -13.31 -2.12 -12.78
C GLY A 127 -13.29 -1.90 -14.30
N HIS A 128 -14.13 -0.99 -14.81
CA HIS A 128 -14.17 -0.62 -16.22
C HIS A 128 -13.04 0.35 -16.64
N HIS A 129 -12.36 1.00 -15.70
CA HIS A 129 -11.24 1.88 -15.98
C HIS A 129 -10.02 1.09 -16.47
N LYS A 130 -9.42 1.51 -17.58
CA LYS A 130 -8.23 0.87 -18.14
C LYS A 130 -7.02 0.96 -17.24
N SER A 131 -6.95 2.02 -16.43
CA SER A 131 -5.88 2.26 -15.47
C SER A 131 -5.96 1.37 -14.23
N PHE A 132 -7.13 0.76 -13.92
CA PHE A 132 -7.26 -0.13 -12.77
C PHE A 132 -6.46 -1.42 -13.01
N GLN A 133 -5.22 -1.48 -12.51
CA GLN A 133 -4.28 -2.54 -12.82
C GLN A 133 -3.90 -3.42 -11.62
N GLY A 134 -4.37 -3.09 -10.42
CA GLY A 134 -4.05 -3.89 -9.25
C GLY A 134 -4.66 -3.38 -7.95
N TRP A 135 -4.35 -4.11 -6.90
CA TRP A 135 -4.84 -3.91 -5.55
C TRP A 135 -3.69 -3.72 -4.58
N TYR A 136 -3.83 -2.82 -3.65
CA TYR A 136 -2.89 -2.63 -2.56
C TYR A 136 -3.54 -3.04 -1.23
N LEU A 137 -2.96 -4.03 -0.56
CA LEU A 137 -3.41 -4.50 0.74
C LEU A 137 -2.85 -3.58 1.82
N SER A 138 -3.66 -2.62 2.25
CA SER A 138 -3.22 -1.41 2.94
C SER A 138 -2.81 -1.61 4.40
N GLN A 139 -3.12 -2.75 5.02
CA GLN A 139 -2.71 -3.03 6.39
C GLN A 139 -1.19 -3.20 6.44
N GLU A 140 -0.51 -2.28 7.13
CA GLU A 140 0.94 -2.25 7.20
C GLU A 140 1.46 -3.16 8.31
N ILE A 141 1.68 -4.41 7.96
CA ILE A 141 2.28 -5.38 8.88
C ILE A 141 3.78 -5.11 8.96
N SER A 142 4.28 -4.85 10.16
CA SER A 142 5.70 -4.58 10.38
C SER A 142 6.45 -5.78 10.96
N ARG A 143 5.75 -6.66 11.67
CA ARG A 143 6.33 -7.84 12.33
C ARG A 143 5.38 -9.00 12.22
N ARG A 144 5.92 -10.22 12.39
CA ARG A 144 5.10 -11.42 12.46
C ARG A 144 4.14 -11.35 13.64
N THR A 145 2.87 -11.17 13.34
CA THR A 145 1.77 -11.23 14.30
C THR A 145 0.89 -12.42 13.94
N LYS A 146 0.55 -13.21 14.93
CA LYS A 146 -0.33 -14.37 14.75
C LYS A 146 -1.62 -13.93 14.07
N ASN A 147 -2.00 -14.61 12.99
CA ASN A 147 -3.18 -14.36 12.15
C ASN A 147 -3.13 -13.11 11.24
N MET A 148 -2.14 -12.24 11.33
CA MET A 148 -2.03 -11.07 10.44
C MET A 148 -1.92 -11.47 8.96
N SER A 149 -1.14 -12.49 8.65
CA SER A 149 -1.00 -13.03 7.29
C SER A 149 -2.32 -13.51 6.68
N ARG A 150 -3.33 -13.83 7.50
CA ARG A 150 -4.67 -14.19 7.02
C ARG A 150 -5.35 -13.03 6.29
N ILE A 151 -5.17 -11.79 6.74
CA ILE A 151 -5.72 -10.61 6.07
C ILE A 151 -5.19 -10.58 4.63
N TYR A 152 -3.88 -10.60 4.44
CA TYR A 152 -3.28 -10.60 3.12
C TYR A 152 -3.70 -11.81 2.27
N ALA A 153 -3.74 -13.00 2.89
CA ALA A 153 -4.08 -14.22 2.17
C ALA A 153 -5.53 -14.24 1.68
N GLU A 154 -6.48 -13.89 2.53
CA GLU A 154 -7.90 -13.95 2.20
C GLU A 154 -8.31 -12.78 1.30
N VAL A 155 -7.93 -11.55 1.67
CA VAL A 155 -8.25 -10.34 0.90
C VAL A 155 -7.58 -10.38 -0.48
N GLY A 156 -6.29 -10.74 -0.52
CA GLY A 156 -5.55 -10.82 -1.79
C GLY A 156 -6.11 -11.86 -2.75
N ARG A 157 -6.45 -13.07 -2.27
CA ARG A 157 -7.08 -14.10 -3.13
C ARG A 157 -8.44 -13.64 -3.67
N HIS A 158 -9.25 -13.01 -2.83
CA HIS A 158 -10.56 -12.51 -3.25
C HIS A 158 -10.42 -11.41 -4.31
N ALA A 159 -9.54 -10.43 -4.08
CA ALA A 159 -9.25 -9.36 -5.04
C ALA A 159 -8.85 -9.90 -6.41
N LYS A 160 -7.95 -10.89 -6.44
CA LYS A 160 -7.54 -11.57 -7.67
C LYS A 160 -8.69 -12.32 -8.33
N ALA A 161 -9.49 -13.04 -7.56
CA ALA A 161 -10.61 -13.82 -8.08
C ALA A 161 -11.68 -12.93 -8.74
N VAL A 162 -12.02 -11.82 -8.10
CA VAL A 162 -13.04 -10.88 -8.58
C VAL A 162 -12.58 -10.13 -9.83
N SER A 163 -11.30 -9.76 -9.90
CA SER A 163 -10.74 -8.94 -10.97
C SER A 163 -10.05 -9.70 -12.10
N GLY A 164 -10.27 -11.02 -12.20
CA GLY A 164 -9.66 -11.82 -13.26
C GLY A 164 -8.14 -11.95 -13.16
N GLY A 165 -7.59 -11.87 -11.94
CA GLY A 165 -6.17 -12.09 -11.68
C GLY A 165 -5.31 -10.82 -11.67
N LEU A 166 -5.89 -9.63 -11.48
CA LEU A 166 -5.10 -8.42 -11.29
C LEU A 166 -4.14 -8.58 -10.11
N LYS A 167 -2.97 -7.96 -10.22
CA LYS A 167 -1.90 -8.06 -9.21
C LYS A 167 -2.30 -7.46 -7.86
N THR A 168 -1.78 -8.04 -6.81
CA THR A 168 -1.88 -7.56 -5.44
C THR A 168 -0.51 -7.15 -4.92
N MET A 169 -0.45 -6.06 -4.16
CA MET A 169 0.77 -5.50 -3.60
C MET A 169 0.64 -5.36 -2.09
N ILE A 170 1.76 -5.56 -1.38
CA ILE A 170 1.93 -5.19 0.03
C ILE A 170 3.16 -4.30 0.18
N SER A 171 3.13 -3.40 1.17
CA SER A 171 4.25 -2.50 1.47
C SER A 171 4.53 -2.47 2.97
N PRO A 172 5.11 -3.54 3.53
CA PRO A 172 5.42 -3.63 4.95
C PRO A 172 6.69 -2.89 5.32
N TYR A 173 6.88 -2.65 6.62
CA TYR A 173 8.09 -2.02 7.16
C TYR A 173 9.29 -2.96 7.22
N ILE A 174 10.49 -2.37 7.04
CA ILE A 174 11.74 -2.96 7.51
C ILE A 174 12.02 -2.40 8.90
N HIS A 175 12.15 -3.25 9.90
CA HIS A 175 12.56 -2.86 11.25
C HIS A 175 14.08 -2.68 11.33
N GLY A 176 14.58 -1.56 10.79
CA GLY A 176 15.99 -1.19 10.83
C GLY A 176 16.37 -0.45 12.12
N ILE A 177 17.57 0.09 12.18
CA ILE A 177 18.14 0.72 13.37
C ILE A 177 17.34 1.96 13.86
N LYS A 178 16.53 2.56 12.98
CA LYS A 178 15.69 3.73 13.32
C LYS A 178 14.32 3.35 13.89
N THR A 179 14.00 2.07 14.03
CA THR A 179 12.67 1.60 14.46
C THR A 179 12.23 2.16 15.80
N ASP A 180 13.10 2.20 16.79
CA ASP A 180 12.81 2.72 18.12
C ASP A 180 12.48 4.22 18.14
N GLN A 181 12.99 4.97 17.15
CA GLN A 181 12.71 6.41 16.98
C GLN A 181 11.30 6.66 16.43
N VAL A 182 10.77 5.71 15.67
CA VAL A 182 9.48 5.82 14.97
C VAL A 182 8.36 5.13 15.73
N MET A 183 8.65 3.97 16.30
CA MET A 183 7.70 3.13 17.03
C MET A 183 8.20 2.89 18.44
N ALA A 184 7.76 3.73 19.39
CA ALA A 184 8.17 3.61 20.79
C ALA A 184 7.94 2.20 21.35
N GLY A 185 9.00 1.57 21.80
CA GLY A 185 8.96 0.21 22.38
C GLY A 185 9.24 -0.92 21.38
N ASP A 186 9.29 -0.65 20.09
CA ASP A 186 9.72 -1.63 19.09
C ASP A 186 11.24 -1.59 18.91
N LYS A 187 11.79 -2.75 18.53
CA LYS A 187 13.23 -2.92 18.37
C LYS A 187 13.58 -3.23 16.93
N ALA A 188 14.75 -2.76 16.52
CA ALA A 188 15.37 -3.19 15.28
C ALA A 188 15.51 -4.72 15.25
N LEU A 189 15.34 -5.29 14.08
CA LEU A 189 15.63 -6.68 13.79
C LEU A 189 16.96 -6.75 13.03
N SER A 190 17.77 -7.76 13.31
CA SER A 190 18.88 -8.06 12.44
C SER A 190 18.37 -8.50 11.06
N VAL A 191 19.19 -8.35 10.05
CA VAL A 191 18.88 -8.81 8.68
C VAL A 191 18.47 -10.29 8.65
N GLU A 192 19.11 -11.12 9.48
CA GLU A 192 18.80 -12.55 9.58
C GLU A 192 17.44 -12.81 10.25
N GLU A 193 17.09 -12.05 11.29
CA GLU A 193 15.76 -12.13 11.92
C GLU A 193 14.68 -11.67 10.96
N HIS A 194 14.89 -10.55 10.26
CA HIS A 194 14.02 -10.07 9.20
C HIS A 194 13.78 -11.14 8.13
N ARG A 195 14.84 -11.76 7.63
CA ARG A 195 14.77 -12.83 6.64
C ARG A 195 13.94 -14.02 7.14
N ARG A 196 14.16 -14.45 8.37
CA ARG A 196 13.46 -15.60 8.96
C ARG A 196 11.97 -15.33 9.13
N GLU A 197 11.62 -14.18 9.71
CA GLU A 197 10.21 -13.81 9.96
C GLU A 197 9.44 -13.62 8.64
N TRP A 198 10.00 -12.89 7.71
CA TRP A 198 9.35 -12.66 6.43
C TRP A 198 9.29 -13.88 5.54
N ASN A 199 10.25 -14.80 5.66
CA ASN A 199 10.15 -16.09 4.98
C ASN A 199 8.90 -16.89 5.44
N GLU A 200 8.55 -16.83 6.70
CA GLU A 200 7.32 -17.47 7.21
C GLU A 200 6.07 -16.73 6.74
N ILE A 201 6.04 -15.41 6.86
CA ILE A 201 4.89 -14.59 6.44
C ILE A 201 4.62 -14.78 4.94
N LEU A 202 5.63 -14.66 4.11
CA LEU A 202 5.48 -14.77 2.65
C LEU A 202 5.08 -16.18 2.22
N GLY A 203 5.54 -17.22 2.93
CA GLY A 203 5.06 -18.58 2.71
C GLY A 203 3.56 -18.73 2.94
N ASN A 204 2.99 -18.02 3.90
CA ASN A 204 1.56 -18.05 4.20
C ASN A 204 0.69 -17.26 3.19
N VAL A 205 1.27 -16.32 2.47
CA VAL A 205 0.56 -15.44 1.53
C VAL A 205 0.92 -15.70 0.06
N ALA A 206 1.75 -16.69 -0.20
CA ALA A 206 2.13 -17.07 -1.55
C ALA A 206 0.88 -17.34 -2.42
N GLY A 207 0.87 -16.79 -3.64
CA GLY A 207 -0.26 -16.82 -4.56
C GLY A 207 -1.38 -15.80 -4.27
N ALA A 208 -1.38 -15.17 -3.08
CA ALA A 208 -2.29 -14.08 -2.75
C ALA A 208 -1.65 -12.70 -2.92
N VAL A 209 -0.32 -12.62 -2.92
CA VAL A 209 0.47 -11.40 -3.08
C VAL A 209 1.42 -11.58 -4.26
N ASP A 210 1.48 -10.59 -5.14
CA ASP A 210 2.32 -10.60 -6.34
C ASP A 210 3.49 -9.61 -6.27
N ILE A 211 3.34 -8.52 -5.50
CA ILE A 211 4.34 -7.45 -5.39
C ILE A 211 4.67 -7.20 -3.93
N LEU A 212 5.97 -7.25 -3.61
CA LEU A 212 6.52 -6.98 -2.30
C LEU A 212 7.34 -5.68 -2.36
N ALA A 213 6.86 -4.63 -1.71
CA ALA A 213 7.44 -3.29 -1.73
C ALA A 213 7.76 -2.80 -0.31
N PHE A 214 8.83 -3.30 0.29
CA PHE A 214 9.22 -2.90 1.64
C PHE A 214 9.51 -1.40 1.75
N GLN A 215 9.00 -0.78 2.82
CA GLN A 215 9.27 0.60 3.21
C GLN A 215 10.62 0.68 3.93
N ASP A 216 11.44 1.67 3.56
CA ASP A 216 12.80 1.82 4.09
C ASP A 216 12.97 2.96 5.12
N GLY A 217 11.91 3.64 5.50
CA GLY A 217 11.96 4.81 6.40
C GLY A 217 12.52 4.55 7.80
N GLN A 218 12.58 3.29 8.23
CA GLN A 218 13.16 2.91 9.53
C GLN A 218 14.57 2.32 9.39
N VAL A 219 15.17 2.45 8.21
CA VAL A 219 16.47 1.85 7.88
C VAL A 219 17.52 2.94 7.68
N ASP A 220 18.71 2.76 8.28
CA ASP A 220 19.85 3.62 7.95
C ASP A 220 20.46 3.18 6.61
N TYR A 221 20.94 4.13 5.81
CA TYR A 221 21.52 3.83 4.50
C TYR A 221 22.69 2.85 4.56
N ARG A 222 23.39 2.76 5.70
CA ARG A 222 24.53 1.83 5.90
C ARG A 222 24.13 0.38 6.00
N GLU A 223 22.88 0.10 6.42
CA GLU A 223 22.33 -1.26 6.53
C GLU A 223 21.35 -1.62 5.40
N LEU A 224 20.89 -0.61 4.63
CA LEU A 224 19.84 -0.74 3.63
C LEU A 224 20.16 -1.81 2.57
N TYR A 225 21.40 -1.85 2.10
CA TYR A 225 21.80 -2.80 1.06
C TYR A 225 21.55 -4.26 1.46
N ASP A 226 21.87 -4.63 2.69
CA ASP A 226 21.72 -6.01 3.18
C ASP A 226 20.24 -6.41 3.26
N TYR A 227 19.37 -5.49 3.70
CA TYR A 227 17.92 -5.72 3.67
C TYR A 227 17.38 -5.84 2.24
N LEU A 228 17.83 -5.01 1.31
CA LEU A 228 17.38 -5.07 -0.09
C LEU A 228 17.76 -6.41 -0.74
N VAL A 229 18.96 -6.92 -0.49
CA VAL A 229 19.40 -8.24 -0.97
C VAL A 229 18.49 -9.35 -0.43
N VAL A 230 18.18 -9.31 0.86
CA VAL A 230 17.28 -10.30 1.49
C VAL A 230 15.85 -10.17 0.94
N ASN A 231 15.32 -8.97 0.81
CA ASN A 231 13.98 -8.72 0.28
C ASN A 231 13.83 -9.24 -1.15
N LYS A 232 14.84 -8.99 -2.00
CA LYS A 232 14.86 -9.52 -3.36
C LYS A 232 14.90 -11.05 -3.38
N ALA A 233 15.74 -11.67 -2.56
CA ALA A 233 15.83 -13.12 -2.48
C ALA A 233 14.53 -13.76 -1.98
N LEU A 234 13.85 -13.14 -1.01
CA LEU A 234 12.53 -13.57 -0.52
C LEU A 234 11.46 -13.44 -1.60
N ALA A 235 11.40 -12.32 -2.30
CA ALA A 235 10.46 -12.11 -3.40
C ALA A 235 10.66 -13.18 -4.49
N ASP A 236 11.88 -13.41 -4.92
CA ASP A 236 12.22 -14.44 -5.93
C ASP A 236 11.82 -15.85 -5.47
N LYS A 237 12.07 -16.17 -4.21
CA LYS A 237 11.71 -17.48 -3.63
C LYS A 237 10.23 -17.78 -3.74
N TYR A 238 9.39 -16.77 -3.57
CA TYR A 238 7.93 -16.92 -3.57
C TYR A 238 7.27 -16.48 -4.89
N GLY A 239 8.06 -16.19 -5.92
CA GLY A 239 7.55 -15.78 -7.24
C GLY A 239 6.88 -14.41 -7.25
N MET A 240 7.32 -13.51 -6.38
CA MET A 240 6.83 -12.14 -6.25
C MET A 240 7.76 -11.14 -6.96
N GLU A 241 7.21 -10.03 -7.42
CA GLU A 241 8.02 -8.89 -7.84
C GLU A 241 8.58 -8.17 -6.60
N SER A 242 9.85 -7.80 -6.66
CA SER A 242 10.48 -6.99 -5.61
C SER A 242 10.52 -5.54 -6.03
N TRP A 243 9.77 -4.71 -5.32
CA TRP A 243 9.84 -3.26 -5.42
C TRP A 243 10.47 -2.70 -4.14
N THR A 244 10.98 -1.46 -4.22
CA THR A 244 11.46 -0.72 -3.05
C THR A 244 10.58 0.50 -2.86
N ASN A 245 9.99 0.64 -1.69
CA ASN A 245 9.25 1.83 -1.30
C ASN A 245 10.19 2.75 -0.52
N ILE A 246 10.68 3.78 -1.22
CA ILE A 246 11.62 4.77 -0.68
C ILE A 246 10.82 5.86 0.00
N GLU A 247 11.01 6.02 1.31
CA GLU A 247 10.48 7.19 2.02
C GLU A 247 11.29 8.43 1.66
N SER A 248 10.65 9.43 1.07
CA SER A 248 11.27 10.67 0.60
C SER A 248 11.15 11.84 1.57
N PHE A 249 10.57 11.62 2.75
CA PHE A 249 10.46 12.59 3.82
C PHE A 249 11.33 12.21 5.01
N ASP A 250 11.85 13.21 5.71
CA ASP A 250 12.59 13.02 6.95
C ASP A 250 11.66 13.31 8.13
N ARG A 251 11.51 12.33 9.03
CA ARG A 251 10.65 12.45 10.22
C ARG A 251 11.16 13.43 11.24
N ASP A 252 12.44 13.76 11.18
CA ASP A 252 13.09 14.76 12.06
C ASP A 252 12.92 16.20 11.54
N MET A 253 12.45 16.35 10.31
CA MET A 253 12.15 17.65 9.71
C MET A 253 10.71 18.06 10.05
N PRO A 254 10.47 19.25 10.61
CA PRO A 254 9.12 19.76 10.76
C PRO A 254 8.49 19.97 9.38
N ILE A 255 7.31 19.40 9.19
CA ILE A 255 6.52 19.57 7.97
C ILE A 255 5.81 20.92 8.03
#